data_4f0d0f6f25d9028fb633eda08523ebf2
#
_entry.id   4f0d0f6f25d9028fb633eda08523ebf2
#
_cell.length_a   1.000
_cell.length_b   1.000
_cell.length_c   1.000
_cell.angle_alpha   90.00
_cell.angle_beta   90.00
_cell.angle_gamma   90.00
#
_symmetry.space_group_name_H-M   'P 1'
#
loop_
_entity.id
_entity.type
_entity.pdbx_description
1 polymer ?
#
loop_
_entity_poly.entity_id
_entity_poly.type
_entity_poly.pdbx_seq_one_letter_code
_entity_poly.pdbx_strand_id
1 'polypeptide(L)'
;MASSIRILLKQSGLKRAFTLYVFAAIFGVATYASDRTDAEMRSIAGRQLFGAVTRGAAETKDLTLEMKDNNLSIYSAEGRGFVVVSRDNTFPAVLGSSSTAIDMNNLPEGFSWWLQEASRSLQARLEKGEGYARTRSDITVKPFLTTKWNQVNPYNLMCPKIGTSYCPTGCVATAAAQIMKYYNYPAQGHGIGKYEKDGTPQTKEISGVYNWANMKNTYSNKQTLLTDQTKDIATLMADVGAACGMKYTSKYGSAALDDCASALVNNFRYDSLSLSMCLRYFYDDVEWKGIVYNELANKRPILYAGSSDSKDEDAGHAFVFHGLNGEGLVYVNWGWSGTCDGYYDIDLLQPGQDAAQKGDYSANGQMIIGFNPTSTPSEDVEERSFWGTDTICSFFVEKNHLILKARGMYNYNYRYFRGQLLVALENINGVEADSYNVILYDTEKKDRAPVPKMTGFTFNSEDRTKYSTVSICDLKDSKIKAGTYIVTLASQALYESEISPMRYYKGVKCQAKLVKGKDGSIELTDLMPTAIKSMKSEVTHDSSKIYDLHGRSLGTDGRSLRKGIYIVGGKLRLK
;
A
#
# COMPACT_ATOMS: atom_id res chain seq x y z
N MET A 1 11.76 -31.73 -38.18
CA MET A 1 12.58 -32.96 -38.20
C MET A 1 12.61 -33.50 -36.80
N ALA A 2 11.85 -34.53 -36.55
CA ALA A 2 11.78 -35.19 -35.25
C ALA A 2 12.81 -36.32 -35.22
N SER A 3 13.82 -36.28 -34.39
CA SER A 3 14.73 -37.40 -34.17
C SER A 3 14.27 -38.17 -32.94
N SER A 4 13.82 -39.40 -33.20
CA SER A 4 13.44 -40.38 -32.20
C SER A 4 14.65 -40.95 -31.48
N ILE A 5 14.75 -40.82 -30.18
CA ILE A 5 15.67 -41.60 -29.34
C ILE A 5 14.86 -42.77 -28.78
N ARG A 6 15.14 -44.00 -29.24
CA ARG A 6 14.67 -45.24 -28.65
C ARG A 6 15.64 -45.68 -27.57
N ILE A 7 15.21 -45.70 -26.32
CA ILE A 7 15.92 -46.40 -25.24
C ILE A 7 15.14 -47.69 -24.93
N LEU A 8 15.79 -48.82 -25.20
CA LEU A 8 15.31 -50.15 -24.82
C LEU A 8 15.56 -50.37 -23.32
N LEU A 9 14.51 -50.55 -22.54
CA LEU A 9 14.60 -51.11 -21.19
C LEU A 9 13.71 -52.35 -21.10
N LYS A 10 14.35 -53.50 -20.82
CA LYS A 10 13.71 -54.78 -20.58
C LYS A 10 13.28 -54.89 -19.09
N GLN A 11 12.05 -55.37 -18.93
CA GLN A 11 11.44 -56.06 -17.77
C GLN A 11 11.41 -55.34 -16.39
N SER A 12 10.21 -54.99 -16.00
CA SER A 12 9.53 -55.26 -14.72
C SER A 12 8.32 -54.33 -14.55
N GLY A 13 7.29 -54.79 -13.83
CA GLY A 13 5.94 -54.20 -13.73
C GLY A 13 5.78 -52.77 -13.18
N LEU A 14 6.84 -52.00 -13.09
CA LEU A 14 6.83 -50.57 -12.66
C LEU A 14 6.68 -49.57 -13.81
N LYS A 15 6.56 -50.06 -15.04
CA LYS A 15 6.62 -49.19 -16.22
C LYS A 15 5.38 -48.31 -16.49
N ARG A 16 4.21 -48.67 -15.95
CA ARG A 16 2.98 -47.91 -16.24
C ARG A 16 2.78 -46.68 -15.36
N ALA A 17 3.26 -46.69 -14.13
CA ALA A 17 3.13 -45.54 -13.23
C ALA A 17 4.15 -44.45 -13.50
N PHE A 18 5.39 -44.79 -13.91
CA PHE A 18 6.46 -43.83 -14.17
C PHE A 18 6.26 -43.06 -15.49
N THR A 19 5.63 -43.68 -16.50
CA THR A 19 5.40 -43.02 -17.80
C THR A 19 4.29 -41.96 -17.70
N LEU A 20 3.31 -42.11 -16.80
CA LEU A 20 2.28 -41.08 -16.57
C LEU A 20 2.83 -39.87 -15.79
N TYR A 21 3.77 -40.08 -14.85
CA TYR A 21 4.35 -38.98 -14.06
C TYR A 21 5.36 -38.14 -14.83
N VAL A 22 6.12 -38.73 -15.76
CA VAL A 22 7.10 -37.99 -16.60
C VAL A 22 6.37 -37.19 -17.69
N PHE A 23 5.21 -37.65 -18.19
CA PHE A 23 4.41 -36.87 -19.13
C PHE A 23 3.65 -35.71 -18.48
N ALA A 24 3.28 -35.81 -17.20
CA ALA A 24 2.65 -34.71 -16.45
C ALA A 24 3.67 -33.60 -16.06
N ALA A 25 4.96 -33.92 -15.98
CA ALA A 25 6.01 -32.94 -15.63
C ALA A 25 6.59 -32.21 -16.86
N ILE A 26 6.30 -32.66 -18.10
CA ILE A 26 6.80 -32.02 -19.34
C ILE A 26 5.70 -31.17 -20.02
N PHE A 27 4.43 -31.38 -19.69
CA PHE A 27 3.39 -30.43 -20.03
C PHE A 27 3.23 -29.43 -18.85
N GLY A 28 4.24 -28.63 -18.61
CA GLY A 28 4.01 -27.26 -18.21
C GLY A 28 3.15 -26.68 -19.32
N VAL A 29 1.84 -26.61 -19.08
CA VAL A 29 0.91 -25.92 -19.97
C VAL A 29 1.44 -24.50 -20.01
N ALA A 30 2.19 -24.15 -21.08
CA ALA A 30 2.29 -22.77 -21.48
C ALA A 30 0.83 -22.36 -21.71
N THR A 31 0.25 -21.71 -20.74
CA THR A 31 -1.02 -21.02 -20.90
C THR A 31 -0.72 -19.91 -21.88
N TYR A 32 -0.96 -20.19 -23.17
CA TYR A 32 -0.94 -19.13 -24.16
C TYR A 32 -1.92 -18.08 -23.69
N ALA A 33 -1.46 -16.83 -23.59
CA ALA A 33 -2.33 -15.69 -23.40
C ALA A 33 -3.44 -15.79 -24.46
N SER A 34 -4.67 -15.89 -24.02
CA SER A 34 -5.84 -15.92 -24.89
C SER A 34 -7.00 -15.21 -24.23
N ASP A 35 -7.75 -14.49 -25.04
CA ASP A 35 -8.98 -13.85 -24.58
C ASP A 35 -9.99 -14.90 -24.16
N ARG A 36 -10.62 -14.67 -23.03
CA ARG A 36 -11.85 -15.38 -22.64
C ARG A 36 -12.95 -15.02 -23.62
N THR A 37 -13.66 -15.99 -24.09
CA THR A 37 -14.85 -15.78 -24.91
C THR A 37 -15.94 -15.06 -24.12
N ASP A 38 -16.84 -14.37 -24.80
CA ASP A 38 -17.99 -13.72 -24.14
C ASP A 38 -18.85 -14.74 -23.37
N ALA A 39 -18.97 -15.99 -23.85
CA ALA A 39 -19.66 -17.07 -23.15
C ALA A 39 -18.96 -17.47 -21.84
N GLU A 40 -17.64 -17.57 -21.84
CA GLU A 40 -16.85 -17.85 -20.63
C GLU A 40 -16.99 -16.72 -19.60
N MET A 41 -16.87 -15.46 -20.04
CA MET A 41 -17.04 -14.31 -19.15
C MET A 41 -18.44 -14.25 -18.54
N ARG A 42 -19.50 -14.50 -19.34
CA ARG A 42 -20.87 -14.62 -18.82
C ARG A 42 -21.01 -15.77 -17.82
N SER A 43 -20.40 -16.91 -18.09
CA SER A 43 -20.42 -18.05 -17.17
C SER A 43 -19.69 -17.72 -15.85
N ILE A 44 -18.57 -17.00 -15.88
CA ILE A 44 -17.86 -16.52 -14.68
C ILE A 44 -18.75 -15.56 -13.89
N ALA A 45 -19.35 -14.57 -14.58
CA ALA A 45 -20.27 -13.61 -13.98
C ALA A 45 -21.49 -14.29 -13.33
N GLY A 46 -22.09 -15.24 -14.02
CA GLY A 46 -23.21 -16.02 -13.49
C GLY A 46 -22.86 -16.77 -12.21
N ARG A 47 -21.73 -17.48 -12.18
CA ARG A 47 -21.25 -18.16 -10.96
C ARG A 47 -21.00 -17.20 -9.81
N GLN A 48 -20.46 -16.01 -10.09
CA GLN A 48 -20.17 -15.01 -9.05
C GLN A 48 -21.45 -14.42 -8.46
N LEU A 49 -22.44 -14.10 -9.27
CA LEU A 49 -23.66 -13.41 -8.84
C LEU A 49 -24.74 -14.36 -8.31
N PHE A 50 -24.82 -15.59 -8.82
CA PHE A 50 -25.87 -16.56 -8.45
C PHE A 50 -25.37 -17.73 -7.60
N GLY A 51 -24.03 -17.90 -7.46
CA GLY A 51 -23.41 -19.02 -6.73
C GLY A 51 -23.21 -20.27 -7.60
N ALA A 52 -22.46 -21.25 -7.04
CA ALA A 52 -22.04 -22.44 -7.79
C ALA A 52 -23.14 -23.53 -7.96
N VAL A 53 -24.36 -23.31 -7.45
CA VAL A 53 -25.36 -24.39 -7.23
C VAL A 53 -26.17 -24.71 -8.47
N THR A 54 -26.14 -23.90 -9.50
CA THR A 54 -27.03 -24.11 -10.65
C THR A 54 -26.25 -24.34 -11.95
N ARG A 55 -26.25 -25.60 -12.37
CA ARG A 55 -25.75 -26.04 -13.68
C ARG A 55 -26.83 -25.89 -14.76
N GLY A 56 -27.26 -24.66 -15.07
CA GLY A 56 -28.31 -24.49 -16.06
C GLY A 56 -28.14 -23.24 -16.92
N ALA A 57 -28.42 -23.36 -18.21
CA ALA A 57 -28.40 -22.26 -19.19
C ALA A 57 -29.42 -21.13 -18.90
N ALA A 58 -30.29 -21.30 -17.90
CA ALA A 58 -31.31 -20.30 -17.55
C ALA A 58 -30.75 -19.03 -16.91
N GLU A 59 -29.68 -19.15 -16.14
CA GLU A 59 -29.14 -18.04 -15.30
C GLU A 59 -28.29 -17.03 -16.05
N THR A 60 -27.70 -17.40 -17.18
CA THR A 60 -26.97 -16.45 -18.01
C THR A 60 -27.90 -15.50 -18.80
N LYS A 61 -29.21 -15.79 -18.85
CA LYS A 61 -30.18 -14.91 -19.54
C LYS A 61 -30.49 -13.63 -18.77
N ASP A 62 -30.35 -13.67 -17.44
CA ASP A 62 -30.66 -12.55 -16.57
C ASP A 62 -29.45 -11.61 -16.33
N LEU A 63 -28.32 -11.85 -17.03
CA LEU A 63 -27.14 -11.02 -16.95
C LEU A 63 -27.21 -9.89 -17.99
N THR A 64 -27.01 -8.66 -17.53
CA THR A 64 -26.82 -7.48 -18.38
C THR A 64 -25.32 -7.22 -18.53
N LEU A 65 -24.87 -6.98 -19.76
CA LEU A 65 -23.50 -6.46 -20.02
C LEU A 65 -23.57 -4.93 -19.92
N GLU A 66 -22.97 -4.39 -18.87
CA GLU A 66 -22.98 -2.95 -18.57
C GLU A 66 -21.85 -2.21 -19.29
N MET A 67 -20.66 -2.85 -19.35
CA MET A 67 -19.46 -2.27 -19.97
C MET A 67 -18.58 -3.39 -20.54
N LYS A 68 -17.90 -3.08 -21.63
CA LYS A 68 -16.87 -3.92 -22.24
C LYS A 68 -15.79 -3.03 -22.85
N ASP A 69 -14.56 -3.21 -22.41
CA ASP A 69 -13.36 -2.66 -23.06
C ASP A 69 -12.42 -3.78 -23.54
N ASN A 70 -11.19 -3.44 -23.89
CA ASN A 70 -10.20 -4.42 -24.36
C ASN A 70 -9.72 -5.37 -23.27
N ASN A 71 -9.80 -5.00 -21.98
CA ASN A 71 -9.16 -5.69 -20.87
C ASN A 71 -10.15 -6.31 -19.89
N LEU A 72 -11.34 -5.75 -19.72
CA LEU A 72 -12.34 -6.18 -18.76
C LEU A 72 -13.78 -5.99 -19.26
N SER A 73 -14.72 -6.64 -18.59
CA SER A 73 -16.16 -6.48 -18.82
C SER A 73 -16.91 -6.43 -17.50
N ILE A 74 -17.98 -5.66 -17.43
CA ILE A 74 -18.86 -5.57 -16.27
C ILE A 74 -20.21 -6.22 -16.62
N TYR A 75 -20.61 -7.16 -15.77
CA TYR A 75 -21.91 -7.81 -15.85
C TYR A 75 -22.70 -7.52 -14.58
N SER A 76 -23.98 -7.22 -14.71
CA SER A 76 -24.90 -7.03 -13.60
C SER A 76 -26.06 -8.03 -13.66
N ALA A 77 -26.75 -8.20 -12.54
CA ALA A 77 -28.02 -8.90 -12.45
C ALA A 77 -28.92 -8.17 -11.45
N GLU A 78 -30.22 -8.04 -11.76
CA GLU A 78 -31.20 -7.37 -10.91
C GLU A 78 -31.26 -8.01 -9.52
N GLY A 79 -31.16 -7.18 -8.48
CA GLY A 79 -31.15 -7.59 -7.07
C GLY A 79 -29.93 -8.42 -6.64
N ARG A 80 -28.90 -8.60 -7.50
CA ARG A 80 -27.68 -9.37 -7.22
C ARG A 80 -26.41 -8.54 -7.24
N GLY A 81 -26.47 -7.33 -7.83
CA GLY A 81 -25.33 -6.46 -7.99
C GLY A 81 -24.57 -6.69 -9.29
N PHE A 82 -23.25 -6.53 -9.26
CA PHE A 82 -22.40 -6.64 -10.45
C PHE A 82 -21.06 -7.32 -10.17
N VAL A 83 -20.40 -7.73 -11.26
CA VAL A 83 -19.06 -8.32 -11.25
C VAL A 83 -18.23 -7.76 -12.39
N VAL A 84 -16.94 -7.49 -12.12
CA VAL A 84 -15.94 -7.09 -13.09
C VAL A 84 -15.10 -8.32 -13.43
N VAL A 85 -15.05 -8.69 -14.71
CA VAL A 85 -14.38 -9.89 -15.21
C VAL A 85 -13.25 -9.49 -16.15
N SER A 86 -12.04 -10.05 -15.98
CA SER A 86 -10.92 -9.83 -16.90
C SER A 86 -11.13 -10.61 -18.20
N ARG A 87 -10.68 -10.04 -19.32
CA ARG A 87 -10.79 -10.67 -20.62
C ARG A 87 -9.69 -11.69 -20.90
N ASP A 88 -8.47 -11.40 -20.47
CA ASP A 88 -7.34 -12.31 -20.70
C ASP A 88 -7.22 -13.37 -19.60
N ASN A 89 -6.93 -14.62 -19.98
CA ASN A 89 -6.89 -15.77 -19.09
C ASN A 89 -5.61 -15.87 -18.24
N THR A 90 -4.60 -15.05 -18.50
CA THR A 90 -3.39 -14.95 -17.70
C THR A 90 -3.60 -14.16 -16.41
N PHE A 91 -4.78 -13.53 -16.26
CA PHE A 91 -5.20 -12.78 -15.08
C PHE A 91 -6.32 -13.49 -14.31
N PRO A 92 -6.52 -13.16 -13.02
CA PRO A 92 -7.67 -13.62 -12.25
C PRO A 92 -8.98 -13.30 -12.96
N ALA A 93 -9.89 -14.25 -13.02
CA ALA A 93 -11.12 -14.08 -13.77
C ALA A 93 -12.03 -12.99 -13.20
N VAL A 94 -12.19 -12.94 -11.86
CA VAL A 94 -12.98 -11.91 -11.16
C VAL A 94 -12.02 -10.87 -10.60
N LEU A 95 -12.16 -9.62 -11.03
CA LEU A 95 -11.37 -8.48 -10.56
C LEU A 95 -12.06 -7.71 -9.44
N GLY A 96 -13.38 -7.77 -9.39
CA GLY A 96 -14.16 -7.15 -8.34
C GLY A 96 -15.63 -7.50 -8.44
N SER A 97 -16.35 -7.33 -7.34
CA SER A 97 -17.81 -7.55 -7.29
C SER A 97 -18.45 -6.75 -6.16
N SER A 98 -19.68 -6.33 -6.38
CA SER A 98 -20.52 -5.66 -5.40
C SER A 98 -21.92 -6.26 -5.41
N SER A 99 -22.59 -6.23 -4.25
CA SER A 99 -24.02 -6.59 -4.14
C SER A 99 -24.96 -5.42 -4.41
N THR A 100 -24.44 -4.23 -4.69
CA THR A 100 -25.25 -3.06 -5.04
C THR A 100 -25.52 -3.00 -6.54
N ALA A 101 -26.62 -2.39 -6.94
CA ALA A 101 -26.86 -2.08 -8.34
C ALA A 101 -25.78 -1.13 -8.87
N ILE A 102 -25.51 -1.20 -10.16
CA ILE A 102 -24.59 -0.29 -10.85
C ILE A 102 -25.37 0.63 -11.78
N ASP A 103 -24.99 1.91 -11.80
CA ASP A 103 -25.45 2.89 -12.78
C ASP A 103 -24.21 3.47 -13.47
N MET A 104 -23.98 3.05 -14.71
CA MET A 104 -22.79 3.46 -15.48
C MET A 104 -22.76 4.97 -15.79
N ASN A 105 -23.89 5.68 -15.67
CA ASN A 105 -23.96 7.13 -15.86
C ASN A 105 -23.67 7.92 -14.59
N ASN A 106 -23.61 7.24 -13.43
CA ASN A 106 -23.43 7.86 -12.12
C ASN A 106 -22.59 6.99 -11.19
N LEU A 107 -21.38 6.66 -11.65
CA LEU A 107 -20.42 5.88 -10.87
C LEU A 107 -19.77 6.72 -9.77
N PRO A 108 -19.50 6.14 -8.58
CA PRO A 108 -18.60 6.76 -7.61
C PRO A 108 -17.25 7.09 -8.25
N GLU A 109 -16.74 8.30 -8.01
CA GLU A 109 -15.46 8.75 -8.59
C GLU A 109 -14.32 7.76 -8.29
N GLY A 110 -14.20 7.27 -7.04
CA GLY A 110 -13.20 6.29 -6.66
C GLY A 110 -13.35 4.94 -7.37
N PHE A 111 -14.58 4.48 -7.60
CA PHE A 111 -14.81 3.26 -8.36
C PHE A 111 -14.51 3.46 -9.85
N SER A 112 -14.88 4.60 -10.42
CA SER A 112 -14.52 4.96 -11.79
C SER A 112 -13.00 5.01 -11.99
N TRP A 113 -12.30 5.65 -11.06
CA TRP A 113 -10.84 5.67 -11.03
C TRP A 113 -10.26 4.24 -10.96
N TRP A 114 -10.77 3.39 -10.05
CA TRP A 114 -10.31 2.00 -9.92
C TRP A 114 -10.49 1.21 -11.22
N LEU A 115 -11.62 1.36 -11.91
CA LEU A 115 -11.87 0.69 -13.20
C LEU A 115 -10.83 1.09 -14.26
N GLN A 116 -10.51 2.38 -14.35
CA GLN A 116 -9.53 2.89 -15.31
C GLN A 116 -8.13 2.37 -15.00
N GLU A 117 -7.71 2.41 -13.72
CA GLU A 117 -6.41 1.91 -13.30
C GLU A 117 -6.31 0.39 -13.47
N ALA A 118 -7.38 -0.36 -13.18
CA ALA A 118 -7.44 -1.79 -13.43
C ALA A 118 -7.23 -2.12 -14.91
N SER A 119 -7.99 -1.48 -15.80
CA SER A 119 -7.84 -1.70 -17.25
C SER A 119 -6.44 -1.31 -17.75
N ARG A 120 -5.90 -0.17 -17.31
CA ARG A 120 -4.55 0.29 -17.65
C ARG A 120 -3.45 -0.67 -17.14
N SER A 121 -3.57 -1.16 -15.90
CA SER A 121 -2.63 -2.10 -15.31
C SER A 121 -2.63 -3.43 -16.05
N LEU A 122 -3.81 -3.94 -16.45
CA LEU A 122 -3.92 -5.15 -17.27
C LEU A 122 -3.24 -4.96 -18.63
N GLN A 123 -3.51 -3.86 -19.31
CA GLN A 123 -2.90 -3.54 -20.60
C GLN A 123 -1.37 -3.47 -20.50
N ALA A 124 -0.84 -2.75 -19.52
CA ALA A 124 0.60 -2.60 -19.34
C ALA A 124 1.30 -3.95 -19.04
N ARG A 125 0.62 -4.86 -18.35
CA ARG A 125 1.12 -6.23 -18.10
C ARG A 125 1.09 -7.09 -19.35
N LEU A 126 0.02 -7.03 -20.15
CA LEU A 126 -0.09 -7.73 -21.43
C LEU A 126 1.03 -7.34 -22.38
N GLU A 127 1.32 -6.05 -22.50
CA GLU A 127 2.41 -5.53 -23.35
C GLU A 127 3.80 -6.06 -22.95
N LYS A 128 3.97 -6.39 -21.65
CA LYS A 128 5.20 -7.01 -21.13
C LYS A 128 5.16 -8.53 -21.15
N GLY A 129 4.04 -9.15 -21.52
CA GLY A 129 3.85 -10.60 -21.43
C GLY A 129 3.77 -11.11 -19.98
N GLU A 130 3.35 -10.27 -19.04
CA GLU A 130 3.29 -10.56 -17.62
C GLU A 130 1.84 -10.81 -17.18
N GLY A 131 1.45 -12.08 -17.03
CA GLY A 131 0.24 -12.43 -16.27
C GLY A 131 0.48 -12.38 -14.76
N TYR A 132 -0.59 -12.43 -13.96
CA TYR A 132 -0.47 -12.68 -12.53
C TYR A 132 -1.57 -13.59 -12.01
N ALA A 133 -1.24 -14.39 -11.00
CA ALA A 133 -2.21 -15.13 -10.22
C ALA A 133 -2.39 -14.44 -8.86
N ARG A 134 -3.65 -14.09 -8.53
CA ARG A 134 -3.93 -13.53 -7.20
C ARG A 134 -3.61 -14.56 -6.12
N THR A 135 -2.85 -14.14 -5.12
CA THR A 135 -2.60 -14.97 -3.95
C THR A 135 -3.89 -15.06 -3.14
N ARG A 136 -4.41 -16.28 -2.96
CA ARG A 136 -5.51 -16.54 -2.02
C ARG A 136 -5.08 -16.19 -0.62
N SER A 137 -6.03 -15.72 0.17
CA SER A 137 -5.81 -15.44 1.58
C SER A 137 -6.37 -16.58 2.45
N ASP A 138 -5.55 -17.10 3.34
CA ASP A 138 -6.01 -18.00 4.40
C ASP A 138 -6.82 -17.24 5.49
N ILE A 139 -6.82 -15.91 5.40
CA ILE A 139 -7.53 -15.01 6.30
C ILE A 139 -8.77 -14.48 5.60
N THR A 140 -9.92 -14.60 6.27
CA THR A 140 -11.16 -13.97 5.82
C THR A 140 -11.66 -13.02 6.90
N VAL A 141 -11.91 -11.78 6.52
CA VAL A 141 -12.42 -10.73 7.41
C VAL A 141 -13.70 -10.16 6.81
N LYS A 142 -14.83 -10.39 7.48
CA LYS A 142 -16.08 -9.76 7.06
C LYS A 142 -15.96 -8.25 7.15
N PRO A 143 -16.59 -7.49 6.23
CA PRO A 143 -16.65 -6.04 6.31
C PRO A 143 -17.13 -5.59 7.68
N PHE A 144 -16.41 -4.66 8.31
CA PHE A 144 -16.68 -4.29 9.72
C PHE A 144 -17.06 -2.83 9.92
N LEU A 145 -16.87 -1.92 8.95
CA LEU A 145 -17.51 -0.61 8.96
C LEU A 145 -18.98 -0.76 8.56
N THR A 146 -19.85 -0.05 9.27
CA THR A 146 -21.29 -0.05 9.00
C THR A 146 -21.77 1.23 8.31
N THR A 147 -20.92 2.27 8.30
CA THR A 147 -21.23 3.56 7.68
C THR A 147 -21.26 3.45 6.16
N LYS A 148 -22.22 4.17 5.55
CA LYS A 148 -22.35 4.36 4.12
C LYS A 148 -22.51 5.86 3.86
N TRP A 149 -21.45 6.60 4.18
CA TRP A 149 -21.48 8.05 4.12
C TRP A 149 -21.15 8.58 2.73
N ASN A 150 -21.40 9.86 2.52
CA ASN A 150 -21.27 10.54 1.24
C ASN A 150 -20.64 11.93 1.45
N GLN A 151 -20.38 12.63 0.35
CA GLN A 151 -19.72 13.94 0.35
C GLN A 151 -20.70 15.11 0.21
N VAL A 152 -21.98 14.83 -0.09
CA VAL A 152 -23.03 15.84 -0.28
C VAL A 152 -24.02 15.84 0.89
N ASN A 153 -25.17 16.52 0.75
CA ASN A 153 -26.18 16.58 1.81
C ASN A 153 -26.50 15.21 2.45
N PRO A 154 -26.65 15.17 3.79
CA PRO A 154 -26.50 16.26 4.78
C PRO A 154 -25.07 16.43 5.31
N TYR A 155 -24.12 15.64 4.82
CA TYR A 155 -22.75 15.57 5.37
C TYR A 155 -21.99 16.89 5.23
N ASN A 156 -22.26 17.68 4.17
CA ASN A 156 -21.58 18.92 3.86
C ASN A 156 -22.28 20.20 4.39
N LEU A 157 -23.34 20.07 5.18
CA LEU A 157 -24.14 21.23 5.64
C LEU A 157 -23.37 22.22 6.55
N MET A 158 -22.18 21.87 7.01
CA MET A 158 -21.27 22.75 7.75
C MET A 158 -19.98 23.05 6.97
N CYS A 159 -19.82 22.54 5.76
CA CYS A 159 -18.73 22.88 4.87
C CYS A 159 -18.86 24.31 4.34
N PRO A 160 -17.79 24.92 3.82
CA PRO A 160 -17.82 26.24 3.20
C PRO A 160 -18.83 26.32 2.06
N LYS A 161 -19.34 27.52 1.82
CA LYS A 161 -20.20 27.80 0.66
C LYS A 161 -19.44 28.59 -0.41
N ILE A 162 -19.69 28.22 -1.67
CA ILE A 162 -19.32 29.01 -2.83
C ILE A 162 -20.65 29.38 -3.53
N GLY A 163 -20.95 30.68 -3.60
CA GLY A 163 -22.28 31.14 -3.95
C GLY A 163 -23.31 30.66 -2.93
N THR A 164 -24.37 30.00 -3.40
CA THR A 164 -25.47 29.48 -2.55
C THR A 164 -25.27 28.02 -2.12
N SER A 165 -24.35 27.28 -2.74
CA SER A 165 -24.17 25.84 -2.55
C SER A 165 -23.05 25.54 -1.57
N TYR A 166 -23.24 24.53 -0.70
CA TYR A 166 -22.18 23.95 0.12
C TYR A 166 -21.21 23.18 -0.77
N CYS A 167 -19.91 23.34 -0.51
CA CYS A 167 -18.88 22.50 -1.11
C CYS A 167 -19.04 21.04 -0.66
N PRO A 168 -18.70 20.04 -1.48
CA PRO A 168 -18.57 18.65 -1.01
C PRO A 168 -17.57 18.54 0.13
N THR A 169 -17.74 17.55 1.01
CA THR A 169 -16.83 17.31 2.16
C THR A 169 -15.40 16.98 1.72
N GLY A 170 -15.24 16.42 0.53
CA GLY A 170 -14.00 15.82 0.03
C GLY A 170 -13.83 14.36 0.47
N CYS A 171 -13.23 13.55 -0.41
CA CYS A 171 -13.11 12.11 -0.23
C CYS A 171 -12.23 11.75 0.99
N VAL A 172 -11.13 12.50 1.22
CA VAL A 172 -10.22 12.28 2.36
C VAL A 172 -10.95 12.50 3.69
N ALA A 173 -11.70 13.60 3.80
CA ALA A 173 -12.48 13.89 5.01
C ALA A 173 -13.57 12.84 5.25
N THR A 174 -14.27 12.41 4.19
CA THR A 174 -15.31 11.38 4.29
C THR A 174 -14.74 10.04 4.73
N ALA A 175 -13.62 9.61 4.15
CA ALA A 175 -12.95 8.37 4.51
C ALA A 175 -12.45 8.40 5.96
N ALA A 176 -11.76 9.46 6.37
CA ALA A 176 -11.29 9.64 7.74
C ALA A 176 -12.45 9.66 8.74
N ALA A 177 -13.51 10.41 8.47
CA ALA A 177 -14.68 10.49 9.35
C ALA A 177 -15.40 9.14 9.53
N GLN A 178 -15.47 8.29 8.50
CA GLN A 178 -16.01 6.94 8.61
C GLN A 178 -15.15 6.04 9.53
N ILE A 179 -13.82 6.17 9.46
CA ILE A 179 -12.92 5.47 10.37
C ILE A 179 -13.07 5.99 11.80
N MET A 180 -13.17 7.32 11.99
CA MET A 180 -13.42 7.92 13.30
C MET A 180 -14.76 7.44 13.89
N LYS A 181 -15.81 7.29 13.07
CA LYS A 181 -17.10 6.72 13.49
C LYS A 181 -16.99 5.25 13.91
N TYR A 182 -16.19 4.46 13.22
CA TYR A 182 -15.97 3.06 13.60
C TYR A 182 -15.42 2.94 15.03
N TYR A 183 -14.49 3.82 15.41
CA TYR A 183 -13.93 3.86 16.76
C TYR A 183 -14.76 4.68 17.74
N ASN A 184 -15.74 5.49 17.28
CA ASN A 184 -16.41 6.51 18.07
C ASN A 184 -15.41 7.43 18.80
N TYR A 185 -14.39 7.90 18.10
CA TYR A 185 -13.26 8.65 18.66
C TYR A 185 -12.80 9.77 17.70
N PRO A 186 -12.33 10.92 18.25
CA PRO A 186 -12.31 11.32 19.65
C PRO A 186 -13.68 11.82 20.16
N ALA A 187 -13.79 12.11 21.45
CA ALA A 187 -14.98 12.77 21.98
C ALA A 187 -15.11 14.22 21.52
N GLN A 188 -13.96 14.88 21.28
CA GLN A 188 -13.90 16.28 20.86
C GLN A 188 -12.66 16.53 20.00
N GLY A 189 -12.79 17.35 18.97
CA GLY A 189 -11.68 17.90 18.22
C GLY A 189 -11.01 19.06 18.96
N HIS A 190 -9.81 19.45 18.55
CA HIS A 190 -9.08 20.58 19.13
C HIS A 190 -8.12 21.27 18.15
N GLY A 191 -7.74 22.51 18.49
CA GLY A 191 -6.81 23.31 17.71
C GLY A 191 -7.47 24.06 16.55
N ILE A 192 -6.67 24.46 15.58
CA ILE A 192 -7.11 25.27 14.43
C ILE A 192 -6.77 24.51 13.15
N GLY A 193 -7.78 24.24 12.34
CA GLY A 193 -7.64 23.76 10.98
C GLY A 193 -7.39 24.91 10.01
N LYS A 194 -6.58 24.65 8.99
CA LYS A 194 -6.31 25.58 7.88
C LYS A 194 -6.78 24.92 6.59
N TYR A 195 -7.58 25.62 5.81
CA TYR A 195 -8.12 25.10 4.56
C TYR A 195 -8.18 26.19 3.49
N GLU A 196 -8.46 25.85 2.27
CA GLU A 196 -8.66 26.80 1.18
C GLU A 196 -10.12 26.75 0.70
N LYS A 197 -10.68 27.90 0.40
CA LYS A 197 -11.97 28.04 -0.26
C LYS A 197 -11.78 28.80 -1.56
N ASP A 198 -11.96 28.14 -2.68
CA ASP A 198 -11.76 28.72 -4.01
C ASP A 198 -10.40 29.46 -4.12
N GLY A 199 -9.32 28.77 -3.71
CA GLY A 199 -7.95 29.31 -3.69
C GLY A 199 -7.66 30.31 -2.58
N THR A 200 -8.64 30.67 -1.73
CA THR A 200 -8.46 31.63 -0.65
C THR A 200 -8.23 30.93 0.68
N PRO A 201 -7.09 31.15 1.37
CA PRO A 201 -6.80 30.57 2.67
C PRO A 201 -7.83 30.94 3.73
N GLN A 202 -8.23 29.98 4.52
CA GLN A 202 -9.20 30.12 5.59
C GLN A 202 -8.71 29.36 6.83
N THR A 203 -9.29 29.68 7.98
CA THR A 203 -9.09 28.94 9.24
C THR A 203 -10.42 28.58 9.87
N LYS A 204 -10.44 27.48 10.62
CA LYS A 204 -11.58 27.03 11.41
C LYS A 204 -11.08 26.49 12.75
N GLU A 205 -11.71 26.89 13.83
CA GLU A 205 -11.50 26.25 15.13
C GLU A 205 -12.10 24.84 15.12
N ILE A 206 -11.29 23.85 15.51
CA ILE A 206 -11.66 22.45 15.61
C ILE A 206 -12.03 22.18 17.06
N SER A 207 -13.26 22.49 17.44
CA SER A 207 -13.75 22.40 18.81
C SER A 207 -15.03 21.56 18.94
N GLY A 208 -15.44 20.89 17.84
CA GLY A 208 -16.64 20.08 17.83
C GLY A 208 -16.64 18.97 18.87
N VAL A 209 -17.70 18.88 19.66
CA VAL A 209 -18.00 17.72 20.50
C VAL A 209 -18.83 16.75 19.65
N TYR A 210 -18.35 15.54 19.51
CA TYR A 210 -18.95 14.56 18.60
C TYR A 210 -19.85 13.60 19.35
N ASN A 211 -21.15 13.74 19.19
CA ASN A 211 -22.12 12.76 19.71
C ASN A 211 -22.22 11.56 18.78
N TRP A 212 -21.31 10.63 18.96
CA TRP A 212 -21.20 9.42 18.12
C TRP A 212 -22.47 8.58 18.10
N ALA A 213 -23.22 8.52 19.19
CA ALA A 213 -24.48 7.77 19.28
C ALA A 213 -25.57 8.37 18.38
N ASN A 214 -25.54 9.69 18.16
CA ASN A 214 -26.51 10.39 17.32
C ASN A 214 -26.21 10.28 15.82
N MET A 215 -24.96 9.93 15.44
CA MET A 215 -24.56 9.77 14.05
C MET A 215 -25.05 8.44 13.48
N LYS A 216 -25.92 8.50 12.47
CA LYS A 216 -26.48 7.32 11.79
C LYS A 216 -25.49 6.72 10.80
N ASN A 217 -25.62 5.43 10.51
CA ASN A 217 -24.81 4.75 9.48
C ASN A 217 -25.12 5.24 8.07
N THR A 218 -26.34 5.75 7.82
CA THR A 218 -26.81 6.27 6.54
C THR A 218 -27.71 7.47 6.73
N TYR A 219 -27.67 8.39 5.77
CA TYR A 219 -28.57 9.53 5.69
C TYR A 219 -29.14 9.65 4.27
N SER A 220 -30.34 10.21 4.15
CA SER A 220 -30.90 10.54 2.87
C SER A 220 -30.25 11.82 2.32
N ASN A 221 -29.82 11.83 1.07
CA ASN A 221 -29.30 13.02 0.38
C ASN A 221 -30.36 14.11 0.17
N LYS A 222 -31.64 13.81 0.41
CA LYS A 222 -32.73 14.78 0.43
C LYS A 222 -32.78 15.65 1.68
N GLN A 223 -31.98 15.32 2.70
CA GLN A 223 -31.86 16.11 3.94
C GLN A 223 -30.97 17.34 3.68
N THR A 224 -31.60 18.47 3.38
CA THR A 224 -30.93 19.73 3.03
C THR A 224 -30.89 20.74 4.17
N LEU A 225 -31.46 20.39 5.35
CA LEU A 225 -31.52 21.24 6.52
C LEU A 225 -30.69 20.70 7.65
N LEU A 226 -30.03 21.59 8.37
CA LEU A 226 -29.31 21.26 9.60
C LEU A 226 -30.33 20.99 10.71
N THR A 227 -30.35 19.79 11.22
CA THR A 227 -31.19 19.32 12.33
C THR A 227 -30.30 18.73 13.42
N ASP A 228 -30.83 18.44 14.60
CA ASP A 228 -30.08 17.75 15.65
C ASP A 228 -29.50 16.42 15.18
N GLN A 229 -30.16 15.73 14.24
CA GLN A 229 -29.68 14.45 13.69
C GLN A 229 -28.57 14.62 12.64
N THR A 230 -28.48 15.76 11.96
CA THR A 230 -27.51 16.02 10.90
C THR A 230 -26.37 16.93 11.35
N LYS A 231 -26.55 17.65 12.46
CA LYS A 231 -25.57 18.61 12.98
C LYS A 231 -24.25 17.93 13.35
N ASP A 232 -24.30 16.81 14.08
CA ASP A 232 -23.09 16.13 14.56
C ASP A 232 -22.25 15.61 13.40
N ILE A 233 -22.89 14.97 12.41
CA ILE A 233 -22.16 14.46 11.24
C ILE A 233 -21.62 15.60 10.36
N ALA A 234 -22.39 16.67 10.16
CA ALA A 234 -21.95 17.82 9.37
C ALA A 234 -20.79 18.57 10.06
N THR A 235 -20.84 18.68 11.41
CA THR A 235 -19.76 19.26 12.21
C THR A 235 -18.49 18.43 12.07
N LEU A 236 -18.58 17.11 12.25
CA LEU A 236 -17.43 16.19 12.10
C LEU A 236 -16.78 16.34 10.73
N MET A 237 -17.58 16.31 9.65
CA MET A 237 -17.08 16.42 8.28
C MET A 237 -16.38 17.75 8.03
N ALA A 238 -16.95 18.86 8.49
CA ALA A 238 -16.34 20.19 8.34
C ALA A 238 -15.06 20.36 9.16
N ASP A 239 -15.02 19.79 10.36
CA ASP A 239 -13.83 19.79 11.22
C ASP A 239 -12.71 18.97 10.61
N VAL A 240 -12.99 17.74 10.16
CA VAL A 240 -12.01 16.87 9.51
C VAL A 240 -11.48 17.52 8.24
N GLY A 241 -12.37 18.07 7.39
CA GLY A 241 -11.94 18.74 6.18
C GLY A 241 -11.02 19.94 6.46
N ALA A 242 -11.38 20.79 7.43
CA ALA A 242 -10.53 21.93 7.79
C ALA A 242 -9.20 21.51 8.42
N ALA A 243 -9.20 20.46 9.24
CA ALA A 243 -7.98 19.95 9.87
C ALA A 243 -7.02 19.32 8.85
N CYS A 244 -7.56 18.62 7.84
CA CYS A 244 -6.79 17.99 6.75
C CYS A 244 -6.31 18.97 5.67
N GLY A 245 -6.52 20.28 5.85
CA GLY A 245 -6.07 21.26 4.84
C GLY A 245 -6.87 21.22 3.54
N MET A 246 -8.17 20.87 3.60
CA MET A 246 -9.02 20.70 2.42
C MET A 246 -9.03 21.92 1.52
N LYS A 247 -8.81 21.71 0.24
CA LYS A 247 -9.01 22.70 -0.83
C LYS A 247 -10.41 22.53 -1.40
N TYR A 248 -11.32 23.39 -0.98
CA TYR A 248 -12.73 23.34 -1.38
C TYR A 248 -12.98 24.12 -2.67
N THR A 249 -13.64 23.48 -3.62
CA THR A 249 -14.26 24.09 -4.79
C THR A 249 -15.77 23.87 -4.78
N SER A 250 -16.48 24.44 -5.75
CA SER A 250 -17.93 24.19 -5.88
C SER A 250 -18.28 22.76 -6.29
N LYS A 251 -17.32 22.00 -6.82
CA LYS A 251 -17.53 20.66 -7.37
C LYS A 251 -16.90 19.56 -6.54
N TYR A 252 -15.73 19.81 -5.93
CA TYR A 252 -14.96 18.80 -5.19
C TYR A 252 -14.17 19.44 -4.03
N GLY A 253 -13.68 18.57 -3.13
CA GLY A 253 -12.70 18.92 -2.12
C GLY A 253 -11.52 17.97 -2.20
N SER A 254 -10.29 18.49 -2.20
CA SER A 254 -9.06 17.71 -2.22
C SER A 254 -8.17 18.02 -1.02
N ALA A 255 -7.49 17.02 -0.49
CA ALA A 255 -6.51 17.15 0.61
C ALA A 255 -5.39 16.12 0.44
N ALA A 256 -4.19 16.48 0.87
CA ALA A 256 -3.07 15.55 0.89
C ALA A 256 -3.22 14.54 2.05
N LEU A 257 -2.77 13.30 1.83
CA LEU A 257 -2.95 12.25 2.83
C LEU A 257 -2.04 12.44 4.04
N ASP A 258 -0.85 13.01 3.85
CA ASP A 258 0.07 13.35 4.95
C ASP A 258 -0.47 14.49 5.84
N ASP A 259 -1.22 15.44 5.27
CA ASP A 259 -1.93 16.45 6.05
C ASP A 259 -3.08 15.82 6.86
N CYS A 260 -3.79 14.85 6.29
CA CYS A 260 -4.81 14.09 6.99
C CYS A 260 -4.20 13.28 8.15
N ALA A 261 -3.09 12.58 7.93
CA ALA A 261 -2.40 11.85 8.98
C ALA A 261 -1.91 12.78 10.10
N SER A 262 -1.38 13.95 9.73
CA SER A 262 -1.00 14.99 10.70
C SER A 262 -2.21 15.49 11.51
N ALA A 263 -3.36 15.71 10.86
CA ALA A 263 -4.59 16.15 11.50
C ALA A 263 -5.15 15.11 12.48
N LEU A 264 -5.13 13.83 12.11
CA LEU A 264 -5.57 12.74 12.98
C LEU A 264 -4.81 12.73 14.32
N VAL A 265 -3.50 13.00 14.29
CA VAL A 265 -2.68 13.10 15.51
C VAL A 265 -2.92 14.45 16.21
N ASN A 266 -2.75 15.57 15.52
CA ASN A 266 -2.70 16.88 16.12
C ASN A 266 -4.07 17.42 16.54
N ASN A 267 -5.11 17.14 15.77
CA ASN A 267 -6.46 17.67 16.01
C ASN A 267 -7.43 16.64 16.59
N PHE A 268 -7.18 15.34 16.36
CA PHE A 268 -8.11 14.27 16.78
C PHE A 268 -7.48 13.26 17.75
N ARG A 269 -6.23 13.51 18.19
CA ARG A 269 -5.55 12.77 19.27
C ARG A 269 -5.38 11.27 19.02
N TYR A 270 -5.29 10.85 17.76
CA TYR A 270 -4.83 9.50 17.46
C TYR A 270 -3.37 9.33 17.88
N ASP A 271 -3.02 8.12 18.29
CA ASP A 271 -1.68 7.83 18.77
C ASP A 271 -0.63 8.02 17.67
N SER A 272 0.32 8.91 17.90
CA SER A 272 1.38 9.26 16.94
C SER A 272 2.40 8.14 16.75
N LEU A 273 2.50 7.19 17.68
CA LEU A 273 3.41 6.07 17.60
C LEU A 273 2.82 4.93 16.75
N SER A 274 1.50 4.81 16.73
CA SER A 274 0.79 3.78 16.00
C SER A 274 0.47 4.18 14.56
N LEU A 275 0.06 5.43 14.35
CA LEU A 275 -0.38 5.91 13.04
C LEU A 275 0.80 6.00 12.07
N SER A 276 0.70 5.36 10.93
CA SER A 276 1.75 5.34 9.92
C SER A 276 1.19 5.60 8.53
N MET A 277 2.01 6.20 7.67
CA MET A 277 1.71 6.39 6.26
C MET A 277 2.62 5.50 5.41
N CYS A 278 2.07 4.81 4.44
CA CYS A 278 2.79 3.95 3.51
C CYS A 278 2.57 4.44 2.07
N LEU A 279 3.65 4.50 1.30
CA LEU A 279 3.61 4.83 -0.13
C LEU A 279 3.88 3.57 -0.95
N ARG A 280 2.96 3.19 -1.83
CA ARG A 280 3.03 1.94 -2.63
C ARG A 280 4.35 1.77 -3.37
N TYR A 281 4.90 2.86 -3.84
CA TYR A 281 6.16 2.90 -4.58
C TYR A 281 7.32 2.15 -3.88
N PHE A 282 7.39 2.22 -2.54
CA PHE A 282 8.49 1.70 -1.73
C PHE A 282 8.27 0.29 -1.19
N TYR A 283 7.27 -0.42 -1.66
CA TYR A 283 6.95 -1.78 -1.21
C TYR A 283 6.82 -2.72 -2.41
N ASP A 284 7.28 -3.95 -2.26
CA ASP A 284 6.93 -4.99 -3.20
C ASP A 284 5.48 -5.47 -3.00
N ASP A 285 5.00 -6.34 -3.90
CA ASP A 285 3.62 -6.80 -3.86
C ASP A 285 3.30 -7.65 -2.63
N VAL A 286 4.29 -8.39 -2.13
CA VAL A 286 4.14 -9.28 -0.96
C VAL A 286 4.08 -8.45 0.32
N GLU A 287 4.99 -7.51 0.49
CA GLU A 287 5.02 -6.60 1.63
C GLU A 287 3.75 -5.74 1.69
N TRP A 288 3.35 -5.15 0.56
CA TRP A 288 2.15 -4.30 0.50
C TRP A 288 0.88 -5.04 0.90
N LYS A 289 0.66 -6.23 0.31
CA LYS A 289 -0.47 -7.08 0.69
C LYS A 289 -0.41 -7.51 2.14
N GLY A 290 0.79 -7.86 2.60
CA GLY A 290 1.01 -8.25 3.98
C GLY A 290 0.57 -7.18 4.96
N ILE A 291 0.92 -5.90 4.70
CA ILE A 291 0.48 -4.77 5.52
C ILE A 291 -1.05 -4.67 5.50
N VAL A 292 -1.67 -4.67 4.31
CA VAL A 292 -3.12 -4.57 4.17
C VAL A 292 -3.83 -5.72 4.90
N TYR A 293 -3.37 -6.95 4.72
CA TYR A 293 -3.99 -8.12 5.33
C TYR A 293 -3.81 -8.14 6.85
N ASN A 294 -2.66 -7.70 7.36
CA ASN A 294 -2.42 -7.59 8.79
C ASN A 294 -3.35 -6.56 9.45
N GLU A 295 -3.49 -5.37 8.86
CA GLU A 295 -4.42 -4.37 9.38
C GLU A 295 -5.86 -4.89 9.42
N LEU A 296 -6.31 -5.49 8.33
CA LEU A 296 -7.68 -6.03 8.23
C LEU A 296 -7.92 -7.20 9.19
N ALA A 297 -6.94 -8.11 9.35
CA ALA A 297 -7.01 -9.23 10.30
C ALA A 297 -7.17 -8.75 11.74
N ASN A 298 -6.54 -7.61 12.08
CA ASN A 298 -6.64 -6.97 13.38
C ASN A 298 -7.83 -6.00 13.50
N LYS A 299 -8.76 -6.01 12.54
CA LYS A 299 -9.93 -5.12 12.51
C LYS A 299 -9.56 -3.63 12.54
N ARG A 300 -8.41 -3.28 11.99
CA ARG A 300 -8.02 -1.88 11.79
C ARG A 300 -8.35 -1.47 10.35
N PRO A 301 -9.20 -0.47 10.16
CA PRO A 301 -9.52 0.04 8.83
C PRO A 301 -8.32 0.79 8.25
N ILE A 302 -8.21 0.78 6.92
CA ILE A 302 -7.16 1.47 6.20
C ILE A 302 -7.78 2.63 5.42
N LEU A 303 -7.25 3.84 5.59
CA LEU A 303 -7.55 4.95 4.69
C LEU A 303 -6.59 4.85 3.50
N TYR A 304 -7.12 4.52 2.35
CA TYR A 304 -6.35 4.40 1.11
C TYR A 304 -6.63 5.59 0.20
N ALA A 305 -5.62 6.08 -0.49
CA ALA A 305 -5.77 7.07 -1.55
C ALA A 305 -4.87 6.71 -2.73
N GLY A 306 -5.34 7.05 -3.93
CA GLY A 306 -4.56 6.92 -5.14
C GLY A 306 -4.89 8.05 -6.09
N SER A 307 -3.93 8.41 -6.95
CA SER A 307 -4.09 9.37 -8.02
C SER A 307 -3.65 8.74 -9.33
N SER A 308 -4.21 9.18 -10.45
CA SER A 308 -3.75 8.78 -11.77
C SER A 308 -2.67 9.74 -12.28
N ASP A 309 -1.81 9.24 -13.16
CA ASP A 309 -0.79 10.04 -13.90
C ASP A 309 -1.41 11.08 -14.86
N SER A 310 -2.73 11.22 -14.88
CA SER A 310 -3.38 12.20 -15.75
C SER A 310 -3.00 13.61 -15.31
N LYS A 311 -2.80 14.49 -16.29
CA LYS A 311 -2.56 15.92 -16.04
C LYS A 311 -3.75 16.64 -15.41
N ASP A 312 -4.85 15.93 -15.21
CA ASP A 312 -6.02 16.41 -14.50
C ASP A 312 -5.71 16.34 -13.01
N GLU A 313 -5.51 17.48 -12.38
CA GLU A 313 -5.22 17.63 -10.94
C GLU A 313 -6.31 17.00 -10.05
N ASP A 314 -7.45 16.60 -10.63
CA ASP A 314 -8.65 16.08 -9.97
C ASP A 314 -8.76 14.54 -9.98
N ALA A 315 -7.73 13.83 -10.48
CA ALA A 315 -7.81 12.38 -10.74
C ALA A 315 -7.46 11.49 -9.54
N GLY A 316 -7.46 12.00 -8.33
CA GLY A 316 -7.19 11.23 -7.10
C GLY A 316 -8.45 10.94 -6.30
N HIS A 317 -8.51 9.79 -5.61
CA HIS A 317 -9.63 9.48 -4.73
C HIS A 317 -9.17 8.75 -3.46
N ALA A 318 -9.84 9.08 -2.33
CA ALA A 318 -9.61 8.42 -1.03
C ALA A 318 -10.84 7.61 -0.62
N PHE A 319 -10.61 6.42 -0.05
CA PHE A 319 -11.64 5.47 0.36
C PHE A 319 -11.14 4.56 1.47
N VAL A 320 -11.98 3.66 1.99
CA VAL A 320 -11.65 2.84 3.15
C VAL A 320 -11.63 1.35 2.79
N PHE A 321 -10.55 0.65 3.17
CA PHE A 321 -10.50 -0.80 3.20
C PHE A 321 -10.94 -1.32 4.57
N HIS A 322 -11.87 -2.27 4.60
CA HIS A 322 -12.37 -2.81 5.87
C HIS A 322 -12.90 -4.25 5.81
N GLY A 323 -12.39 -5.05 4.91
CA GLY A 323 -12.72 -6.47 4.80
C GLY A 323 -11.80 -7.19 3.83
N LEU A 324 -11.75 -8.53 3.93
CA LEU A 324 -10.91 -9.39 3.09
C LEU A 324 -11.62 -10.72 2.88
N ASN A 325 -11.68 -11.21 1.64
CA ASN A 325 -12.23 -12.55 1.37
C ASN A 325 -11.13 -13.59 1.11
N GLY A 326 -11.51 -14.87 1.07
CA GLY A 326 -10.59 -15.98 0.82
C GLY A 326 -9.94 -15.97 -0.57
N GLU A 327 -10.49 -15.22 -1.53
CA GLU A 327 -9.88 -15.03 -2.85
C GLU A 327 -8.84 -13.89 -2.86
N GLY A 328 -8.58 -13.24 -1.71
CA GLY A 328 -7.62 -12.14 -1.58
C GLY A 328 -8.14 -10.79 -2.09
N LEU A 329 -9.44 -10.65 -2.30
CA LEU A 329 -10.08 -9.37 -2.62
C LEU A 329 -10.36 -8.59 -1.34
N VAL A 330 -10.12 -7.29 -1.40
CA VAL A 330 -10.33 -6.36 -0.28
C VAL A 330 -11.68 -5.68 -0.41
N TYR A 331 -12.43 -5.59 0.69
CA TYR A 331 -13.70 -4.85 0.71
C TYR A 331 -13.45 -3.36 0.82
N VAL A 332 -14.00 -2.62 -0.14
CA VAL A 332 -13.84 -1.16 -0.29
C VAL A 332 -15.14 -0.46 0.00
N ASN A 333 -15.10 0.58 0.84
CA ASN A 333 -16.16 1.57 1.01
C ASN A 333 -15.71 2.84 0.27
N TRP A 334 -16.38 3.16 -0.83
CA TRP A 334 -16.03 4.26 -1.71
C TRP A 334 -16.41 5.66 -1.19
N GLY A 335 -17.14 5.74 -0.07
CA GLY A 335 -17.62 7.03 0.45
C GLY A 335 -18.73 7.67 -0.40
N TRP A 336 -19.59 6.84 -1.02
CA TRP A 336 -20.64 7.26 -1.97
C TRP A 336 -21.99 6.62 -1.64
N SER A 337 -22.44 6.78 -0.39
CA SER A 337 -23.71 6.18 0.12
C SER A 337 -23.78 4.66 0.00
N GLY A 338 -22.64 3.98 -0.08
CA GLY A 338 -22.56 2.52 -0.25
C GLY A 338 -22.71 2.04 -1.70
N THR A 339 -22.84 2.95 -2.66
CA THR A 339 -22.90 2.62 -4.09
C THR A 339 -21.56 2.01 -4.51
N CYS A 340 -21.60 0.87 -5.17
CA CYS A 340 -20.45 0.08 -5.60
C CYS A 340 -19.56 -0.43 -4.46
N ASP A 341 -19.92 -0.28 -3.18
CA ASP A 341 -19.15 -0.91 -2.10
C ASP A 341 -19.08 -2.41 -2.32
N GLY A 342 -17.88 -3.00 -2.22
CA GLY A 342 -17.69 -4.40 -2.57
C GLY A 342 -16.25 -4.88 -2.45
N TYR A 343 -15.98 -6.08 -2.97
CA TYR A 343 -14.67 -6.71 -2.98
C TYR A 343 -13.93 -6.44 -4.28
N TYR A 344 -12.69 -5.92 -4.19
CA TYR A 344 -11.89 -5.51 -5.34
C TYR A 344 -10.43 -5.96 -5.24
N ASP A 345 -9.82 -6.15 -6.39
CA ASP A 345 -8.42 -6.52 -6.52
C ASP A 345 -7.52 -5.29 -6.36
N ILE A 346 -6.72 -5.28 -5.29
CA ILE A 346 -5.77 -4.19 -5.02
C ILE A 346 -4.44 -4.35 -5.77
N ASP A 347 -4.17 -5.51 -6.39
CA ASP A 347 -2.98 -5.74 -7.19
C ASP A 347 -2.99 -4.96 -8.51
N LEU A 348 -4.18 -4.51 -8.91
CA LEU A 348 -4.37 -3.67 -10.09
C LEU A 348 -4.08 -2.18 -9.82
N LEU A 349 -3.94 -1.79 -8.56
CA LEU A 349 -3.58 -0.44 -8.13
C LEU A 349 -2.06 -0.31 -8.01
N GLN A 350 -1.33 -0.59 -9.11
CA GLN A 350 0.13 -0.51 -9.12
C GLN A 350 0.63 0.74 -9.84
N PRO A 351 1.61 1.47 -9.24
CA PRO A 351 2.23 2.57 -9.93
C PRO A 351 2.95 2.08 -11.19
N GLY A 352 2.71 2.76 -12.29
CA GLY A 352 3.59 2.69 -13.44
C GLY A 352 4.97 3.21 -13.07
N GLN A 353 6.02 2.63 -13.65
CA GLN A 353 7.40 3.06 -13.43
C GLN A 353 7.63 4.52 -13.88
N ASP A 354 6.80 5.02 -14.77
CA ASP A 354 6.89 6.36 -15.35
C ASP A 354 6.49 7.49 -14.40
N ALA A 355 5.55 7.24 -13.47
CA ALA A 355 5.16 8.21 -12.44
C ALA A 355 6.33 8.57 -11.52
N ALA A 356 7.09 7.56 -11.15
CA ALA A 356 8.25 7.70 -10.28
C ALA A 356 9.40 8.48 -10.93
N GLN A 357 9.61 8.33 -12.23
CA GLN A 357 10.61 9.11 -12.96
C GLN A 357 10.28 10.61 -13.00
N LYS A 358 9.02 10.97 -12.79
CA LYS A 358 8.54 12.36 -12.69
C LYS A 358 8.58 12.93 -11.26
N GLY A 359 8.99 12.13 -10.26
CA GLY A 359 9.08 12.55 -8.86
C GLY A 359 7.75 12.53 -8.11
N ASP A 360 6.69 11.98 -8.69
CA ASP A 360 5.39 11.84 -8.03
C ASP A 360 5.24 10.44 -7.43
N TYR A 361 5.75 10.28 -6.21
CA TYR A 361 5.68 9.03 -5.45
C TYR A 361 4.31 8.77 -4.80
N SER A 362 3.44 9.77 -4.77
CA SER A 362 2.07 9.66 -4.28
C SER A 362 1.11 9.15 -5.36
N ALA A 363 1.49 9.29 -6.64
CA ALA A 363 0.75 8.69 -7.72
C ALA A 363 0.64 7.17 -7.50
N ASN A 364 -0.57 6.64 -7.63
CA ASN A 364 -0.87 5.21 -7.65
C ASN A 364 -0.92 4.45 -6.32
N GLY A 365 -0.93 5.11 -5.20
CA GLY A 365 -1.33 4.46 -3.96
C GLY A 365 -0.52 4.87 -2.73
N GLN A 366 -1.25 5.32 -1.77
CA GLN A 366 -0.77 5.59 -0.42
C GLN A 366 -1.85 5.20 0.58
N MET A 367 -1.47 4.89 1.79
CA MET A 367 -2.42 4.53 2.83
C MET A 367 -1.98 5.04 4.21
N ILE A 368 -2.97 5.37 5.02
CA ILE A 368 -2.80 5.55 6.46
C ILE A 368 -3.27 4.27 7.15
N ILE A 369 -2.42 3.73 8.03
CA ILE A 369 -2.63 2.51 8.81
C ILE A 369 -2.38 2.77 10.29
N GLY A 370 -2.64 1.76 11.14
CA GLY A 370 -2.33 1.82 12.55
C GLY A 370 -3.25 2.76 13.33
N PHE A 371 -4.50 2.91 12.90
CA PHE A 371 -5.49 3.71 13.63
C PHE A 371 -5.68 3.15 15.04
N ASN A 372 -5.20 3.89 16.04
CA ASN A 372 -5.33 3.56 17.45
C ASN A 372 -5.89 4.77 18.21
N PRO A 373 -7.13 4.69 18.70
CA PRO A 373 -7.77 5.78 19.44
C PRO A 373 -7.30 5.92 20.88
N THR A 374 -6.37 5.08 21.36
CA THR A 374 -5.87 5.13 22.73
C THR A 374 -4.54 5.86 22.80
N SER A 375 -4.30 6.57 23.90
CA SER A 375 -3.01 7.22 24.17
C SER A 375 -1.90 6.23 24.54
N THR A 376 -2.24 4.96 24.70
CA THR A 376 -1.28 3.88 24.94
C THR A 376 -0.98 3.22 23.60
N PRO A 377 0.25 3.26 23.11
CA PRO A 377 0.63 2.59 21.86
C PRO A 377 0.22 1.13 21.90
N SER A 378 -0.39 0.63 20.82
CA SER A 378 -0.63 -0.79 20.69
C SER A 378 0.72 -1.49 20.55
N GLU A 379 0.95 -2.53 21.35
CA GLU A 379 2.16 -3.35 21.22
C GLU A 379 2.26 -4.04 19.84
N ASP A 380 1.14 -4.10 19.11
CA ASP A 380 1.05 -4.72 17.78
C ASP A 380 1.29 -3.73 16.63
N VAL A 381 1.42 -2.44 16.91
CA VAL A 381 1.65 -1.41 15.90
C VAL A 381 3.04 -0.82 16.10
N GLU A 382 3.88 -1.00 15.10
CA GLU A 382 5.24 -0.49 15.11
C GLU A 382 5.31 0.92 14.54
N GLU A 383 5.91 1.83 15.28
CA GLU A 383 6.30 3.11 14.75
C GLU A 383 7.49 2.94 13.79
N ARG A 384 7.50 3.74 12.71
CA ARG A 384 8.51 3.57 11.65
C ARG A 384 9.05 4.89 11.20
N SER A 385 10.36 4.94 11.13
CA SER A 385 11.01 5.87 10.25
C SER A 385 10.73 5.44 8.81
N PHE A 386 10.20 6.32 7.99
CA PHE A 386 10.00 6.02 6.59
C PHE A 386 10.86 6.92 5.72
N TRP A 387 12.00 6.37 5.31
CA TRP A 387 12.92 7.01 4.41
C TRP A 387 13.00 6.25 3.09
N GLY A 388 12.92 7.00 2.01
CA GLY A 388 13.10 6.48 0.66
C GLY A 388 14.07 7.33 -0.15
N THR A 389 14.43 6.83 -1.31
CA THR A 389 15.26 7.54 -2.28
C THR A 389 14.68 7.37 -3.68
N ASP A 390 14.72 8.45 -4.46
CA ASP A 390 14.33 8.47 -5.88
C ASP A 390 15.44 7.99 -6.80
N THR A 391 16.66 7.89 -6.28
CA THR A 391 17.82 7.47 -7.03
C THR A 391 18.60 6.41 -6.30
N ILE A 392 19.27 5.56 -7.08
CA ILE A 392 20.09 4.48 -6.55
C ILE A 392 21.23 5.08 -5.73
N CYS A 393 21.25 4.76 -4.42
CA CYS A 393 22.43 4.96 -3.60
C CYS A 393 23.43 3.86 -3.92
N SER A 394 24.71 4.15 -3.87
CA SER A 394 25.76 3.16 -4.10
C SER A 394 26.83 3.22 -3.02
N PHE A 395 27.35 2.05 -2.69
CA PHE A 395 28.54 1.91 -1.86
C PHE A 395 29.73 1.59 -2.75
N PHE A 396 30.89 2.12 -2.42
CA PHE A 396 32.16 1.76 -3.07
C PHE A 396 33.33 1.89 -2.09
N VAL A 397 34.48 1.31 -2.45
CA VAL A 397 35.69 1.39 -1.64
C VAL A 397 36.71 2.26 -2.34
N GLU A 398 37.21 3.28 -1.64
CA GLU A 398 38.30 4.13 -2.09
C GLU A 398 39.35 4.28 -1.00
N LYS A 399 40.61 3.98 -1.31
CA LYS A 399 41.76 4.07 -0.36
C LYS A 399 41.48 3.38 0.99
N ASN A 400 40.86 2.20 0.95
CA ASN A 400 40.40 1.40 2.10
C ASN A 400 39.24 2.00 2.92
N HIS A 401 38.64 3.08 2.46
CA HIS A 401 37.43 3.62 3.09
C HIS A 401 36.19 3.09 2.38
N LEU A 402 35.20 2.70 3.15
CA LEU A 402 33.85 2.45 2.67
C LEU A 402 33.17 3.82 2.47
N ILE A 403 32.69 4.06 1.28
CA ILE A 403 32.10 5.33 0.86
C ILE A 403 30.65 5.10 0.44
N LEU A 404 29.75 5.96 0.92
CA LEU A 404 28.38 6.07 0.43
C LEU A 404 28.28 7.22 -0.58
N LYS A 405 27.66 6.96 -1.72
CA LYS A 405 27.21 7.99 -2.68
C LYS A 405 25.70 7.96 -2.76
N ALA A 406 25.05 9.02 -2.31
CA ALA A 406 23.60 9.10 -2.23
C ALA A 406 23.08 10.48 -2.65
N ARG A 407 21.87 10.50 -3.21
CA ARG A 407 21.08 11.73 -3.42
C ARG A 407 19.60 11.40 -3.36
N GLY A 408 18.75 12.44 -3.32
CA GLY A 408 17.30 12.25 -3.37
C GLY A 408 16.75 11.43 -2.21
N MET A 409 17.37 11.54 -1.03
CA MET A 409 16.83 10.94 0.19
C MET A 409 15.72 11.83 0.73
N TYR A 410 14.59 11.22 1.12
CA TYR A 410 13.43 11.95 1.60
C TYR A 410 12.86 11.32 2.87
N ASN A 411 12.47 12.18 3.83
CA ASN A 411 11.58 11.80 4.91
C ASN A 411 10.15 11.77 4.37
N TYR A 412 9.65 10.60 4.01
CA TYR A 412 8.27 10.41 3.53
C TYR A 412 7.25 10.22 4.64
N ASN A 413 7.61 10.49 5.88
CA ASN A 413 6.67 10.45 6.99
C ASN A 413 5.80 11.71 7.03
N TYR A 414 4.61 11.62 7.61
CA TYR A 414 3.69 12.75 7.85
C TYR A 414 4.14 13.67 8.99
N ARG A 415 5.27 13.38 9.64
CA ARG A 415 5.84 14.14 10.78
C ARG A 415 7.32 14.40 10.63
N TYR A 416 7.84 15.28 11.48
CA TYR A 416 9.28 15.50 11.58
C TYR A 416 9.98 14.20 11.98
N PHE A 417 11.07 13.88 11.29
CA PHE A 417 11.96 12.81 11.71
C PHE A 417 12.89 13.32 12.82
N ARG A 418 12.90 12.58 13.93
CA ARG A 418 13.86 12.71 15.02
C ARG A 418 14.55 11.37 15.23
N GLY A 419 15.87 11.36 15.22
CA GLY A 419 16.65 10.13 15.33
C GLY A 419 17.92 10.19 14.50
N GLN A 420 18.35 9.05 14.01
CA GLN A 420 19.64 8.86 13.35
C GLN A 420 19.47 8.38 11.92
N LEU A 421 20.26 8.95 10.99
CA LEU A 421 20.57 8.33 9.70
C LEU A 421 21.96 7.68 9.84
N LEU A 422 22.06 6.43 9.45
CA LEU A 422 23.23 5.61 9.73
C LEU A 422 23.50 4.59 8.61
N VAL A 423 24.70 4.04 8.62
CA VAL A 423 25.03 2.83 7.86
C VAL A 423 25.28 1.70 8.86
N ALA A 424 24.48 0.67 8.76
CA ALA A 424 24.65 -0.56 9.52
C ALA A 424 25.56 -1.51 8.76
N LEU A 425 26.53 -2.12 9.46
CA LEU A 425 27.34 -3.22 8.99
C LEU A 425 26.97 -4.45 9.81
N GLU A 426 26.12 -5.31 9.27
CA GLU A 426 25.66 -6.54 9.91
C GLU A 426 26.56 -7.71 9.49
N ASN A 427 27.28 -8.31 10.45
CA ASN A 427 28.11 -9.50 10.18
C ASN A 427 27.23 -10.76 10.08
N ILE A 428 27.06 -11.28 8.86
CA ILE A 428 26.17 -12.42 8.60
C ILE A 428 26.80 -13.80 8.83
N ASN A 429 28.12 -13.87 8.97
CA ASN A 429 28.88 -15.12 9.18
C ASN A 429 29.60 -15.16 10.53
N GLY A 430 29.39 -14.18 11.39
CA GLY A 430 30.06 -14.02 12.66
C GLY A 430 29.13 -13.98 13.86
N VAL A 431 29.66 -13.55 14.98
CA VAL A 431 28.89 -13.30 16.19
C VAL A 431 28.25 -11.90 16.04
N GLU A 432 27.02 -11.71 16.50
CA GLU A 432 26.27 -10.43 16.48
C GLU A 432 27.09 -9.26 17.04
N ALA A 433 27.97 -9.53 18.02
CA ALA A 433 28.90 -8.55 18.59
C ALA A 433 29.90 -7.93 17.61
N ASP A 434 30.04 -8.49 16.40
CA ASP A 434 30.91 -7.96 15.34
C ASP A 434 30.14 -7.05 14.35
N SER A 435 28.86 -6.79 14.61
CA SER A 435 28.03 -5.84 13.83
C SER A 435 28.05 -4.48 14.51
N TYR A 436 28.03 -3.39 13.71
CA TYR A 436 28.06 -2.03 14.24
C TYR A 436 27.41 -1.02 13.31
N ASN A 437 26.98 0.11 13.89
CA ASN A 437 26.36 1.21 13.19
C ASN A 437 27.32 2.40 13.11
N VAL A 438 27.40 3.01 11.93
CA VAL A 438 28.09 4.27 11.72
C VAL A 438 27.06 5.37 11.54
N ILE A 439 26.93 6.24 12.53
CA ILE A 439 25.97 7.35 12.53
C ILE A 439 26.47 8.44 11.60
N LEU A 440 25.69 8.76 10.57
CA LEU A 440 25.99 9.84 9.60
C LEU A 440 25.33 11.15 9.99
N TYR A 441 24.14 11.10 10.56
CA TYR A 441 23.38 12.26 11.02
C TYR A 441 22.58 11.88 12.26
N ASP A 442 22.56 12.77 13.25
CA ASP A 442 21.82 12.57 14.50
C ASP A 442 21.15 13.89 14.88
N THR A 443 19.82 13.91 14.89
CA THR A 443 19.02 15.10 15.16
C THR A 443 19.16 15.63 16.59
N GLU A 444 19.63 14.79 17.53
CA GLU A 444 19.82 15.18 18.93
C GLU A 444 21.21 15.76 19.21
N LYS A 445 22.07 15.83 18.20
CA LYS A 445 23.37 16.50 18.33
C LYS A 445 23.22 18.01 18.24
N LYS A 446 24.07 18.72 18.96
CA LYS A 446 24.16 20.17 18.89
C LYS A 446 24.35 20.62 17.44
N ASP A 447 23.66 21.68 17.03
CA ASP A 447 23.67 22.24 15.68
C ASP A 447 23.04 21.36 14.58
N ARG A 448 22.23 20.37 14.97
CA ARG A 448 21.40 19.57 14.07
C ARG A 448 19.92 19.85 14.33
N ALA A 449 19.09 19.59 13.34
CA ALA A 449 17.65 19.84 13.44
C ALA A 449 16.86 18.60 13.00
N PRO A 450 15.64 18.40 13.54
CA PRO A 450 14.71 17.44 13.00
C PRO A 450 14.46 17.68 11.50
N VAL A 451 14.33 16.60 10.73
CA VAL A 451 14.07 16.71 9.29
C VAL A 451 12.56 16.83 9.06
N PRO A 452 12.08 17.91 8.40
CA PRO A 452 10.64 18.11 8.20
C PRO A 452 9.99 16.96 7.43
N LYS A 453 8.66 16.82 7.62
CA LYS A 453 7.85 15.88 6.87
C LYS A 453 7.92 16.15 5.37
N MET A 454 7.80 15.11 4.56
CA MET A 454 7.79 15.17 3.10
C MET A 454 8.93 16.04 2.53
N THR A 455 10.10 15.97 3.15
CA THR A 455 11.24 16.82 2.81
C THR A 455 12.47 16.02 2.44
N GLY A 456 13.15 16.45 1.38
CA GLY A 456 14.43 15.89 0.96
C GLY A 456 15.56 16.27 1.90
N PHE A 457 16.55 15.39 1.98
CA PHE A 457 17.75 15.52 2.81
C PHE A 457 19.02 15.19 2.00
N THR A 458 20.11 15.90 2.31
CA THR A 458 21.45 15.64 1.79
C THR A 458 22.47 15.77 2.91
N PHE A 459 23.55 15.01 2.86
CA PHE A 459 24.58 15.05 3.92
C PHE A 459 25.50 16.28 3.83
N ASN A 460 25.92 16.66 2.62
CA ASN A 460 27.02 17.62 2.42
C ASN A 460 26.71 18.68 1.36
N SER A 461 25.47 18.88 0.97
CA SER A 461 25.10 19.85 -0.08
C SER A 461 23.73 20.45 0.21
N GLU A 462 23.59 21.76 0.00
CA GLU A 462 22.29 22.41 -0.01
C GLU A 462 21.52 22.10 -1.31
N ASP A 463 22.23 21.70 -2.37
CA ASP A 463 21.66 21.32 -3.65
C ASP A 463 21.27 19.84 -3.63
N ARG A 464 19.99 19.59 -3.44
CA ARG A 464 19.39 18.24 -3.35
C ARG A 464 19.47 17.44 -4.65
N THR A 465 19.80 18.08 -5.76
CA THR A 465 19.96 17.40 -7.06
C THR A 465 21.35 16.79 -7.22
N LYS A 466 22.31 17.14 -6.36
CA LYS A 466 23.66 16.62 -6.40
C LYS A 466 23.83 15.41 -5.49
N TYR A 467 24.76 14.53 -5.88
CA TYR A 467 25.19 13.44 -5.01
C TYR A 467 26.00 13.94 -3.82
N SER A 468 25.66 13.45 -2.65
CA SER A 468 26.52 13.53 -1.47
C SER A 468 27.43 12.32 -1.43
N THR A 469 28.72 12.52 -1.19
CA THR A 469 29.69 11.46 -0.97
C THR A 469 30.15 11.50 0.47
N VAL A 470 29.94 10.43 1.21
CA VAL A 470 30.23 10.35 2.65
C VAL A 470 31.17 9.18 2.93
N SER A 471 32.30 9.45 3.57
CA SER A 471 33.18 8.40 4.11
C SER A 471 32.54 7.80 5.35
N ILE A 472 32.32 6.48 5.35
CA ILE A 472 31.64 5.77 6.42
C ILE A 472 32.68 5.30 7.45
N CYS A 473 33.65 4.51 7.03
CA CYS A 473 34.68 3.96 7.92
C CYS A 473 35.94 3.55 7.16
N ASP A 474 37.07 3.48 7.87
CA ASP A 474 38.30 2.85 7.39
C ASP A 474 38.18 1.33 7.56
N LEU A 475 38.21 0.60 6.47
CA LEU A 475 38.11 -0.85 6.45
C LEU A 475 39.36 -1.56 7.03
N LYS A 476 40.44 -0.83 7.27
CA LYS A 476 41.63 -1.33 7.99
C LYS A 476 41.50 -1.20 9.50
N ASP A 477 40.50 -0.47 10.01
CA ASP A 477 40.26 -0.38 11.45
C ASP A 477 40.10 -1.81 12.03
N SER A 478 40.77 -2.05 13.15
CA SER A 478 40.74 -3.33 13.86
C SER A 478 39.33 -3.70 14.38
N LYS A 479 38.45 -2.71 14.51
CA LYS A 479 37.06 -2.96 14.88
C LYS A 479 36.31 -3.73 13.82
N ILE A 480 36.67 -3.58 12.53
CA ILE A 480 36.06 -4.33 11.43
C ILE A 480 36.86 -5.62 11.26
N LYS A 481 36.37 -6.72 11.80
CA LYS A 481 37.01 -8.03 11.70
C LYS A 481 36.89 -8.64 10.31
N ALA A 482 37.69 -9.65 10.01
CA ALA A 482 37.48 -10.44 8.79
C ALA A 482 36.10 -11.13 8.85
N GLY A 483 35.33 -11.03 7.81
CA GLY A 483 33.96 -11.56 7.78
C GLY A 483 33.18 -11.07 6.56
N THR A 484 31.93 -11.49 6.49
CA THR A 484 30.97 -11.04 5.46
C THR A 484 29.92 -10.16 6.12
N TYR A 485 29.74 -8.94 5.60
CA TYR A 485 28.83 -7.95 6.13
C TYR A 485 27.77 -7.58 5.10
N ILE A 486 26.54 -7.39 5.56
CA ILE A 486 25.53 -6.62 4.82
C ILE A 486 25.63 -5.17 5.28
N VAL A 487 25.97 -4.31 4.34
CA VAL A 487 26.05 -2.85 4.54
C VAL A 487 24.72 -2.26 4.14
N THR A 488 24.04 -1.56 5.06
CA THR A 488 22.70 -1.04 4.84
C THR A 488 22.65 0.45 5.20
N LEU A 489 22.20 1.30 4.26
CA LEU A 489 21.79 2.65 4.60
C LEU A 489 20.42 2.61 5.26
N ALA A 490 20.31 3.18 6.46
CA ALA A 490 19.14 3.05 7.30
C ALA A 490 18.84 4.32 8.11
N SER A 491 17.69 4.35 8.72
CA SER A 491 17.28 5.31 9.75
C SER A 491 16.86 4.57 11.01
N GLN A 492 16.92 5.28 12.15
CA GLN A 492 16.37 4.83 13.42
C GLN A 492 15.77 6.04 14.12
N ALA A 493 14.45 6.07 14.31
CA ALA A 493 13.80 7.11 15.07
C ALA A 493 14.10 6.96 16.57
N LEU A 494 13.93 8.02 17.35
CA LEU A 494 14.28 8.03 18.79
C LEU A 494 13.56 6.95 19.62
N TYR A 495 12.39 6.56 19.19
CA TYR A 495 11.52 5.59 19.87
C TYR A 495 11.52 4.21 19.18
N GLU A 496 12.30 4.04 18.10
CA GLU A 496 12.49 2.75 17.45
C GLU A 496 13.64 1.98 18.11
N SER A 497 13.40 0.72 18.47
CA SER A 497 14.45 -0.19 18.94
C SER A 497 15.30 -0.72 17.80
N GLU A 498 14.73 -0.79 16.59
CA GLU A 498 15.34 -1.39 15.41
C GLU A 498 15.62 -0.34 14.33
N ILE A 499 16.59 -0.63 13.48
CA ILE A 499 16.87 0.21 12.32
C ILE A 499 15.87 -0.08 11.19
N SER A 500 15.49 0.97 10.46
CA SER A 500 14.64 0.89 9.27
C SER A 500 15.49 1.11 8.01
N PRO A 501 15.68 0.08 7.15
CA PRO A 501 16.43 0.23 5.92
C PRO A 501 15.81 1.28 5.01
N MET A 502 16.63 2.17 4.44
CA MET A 502 16.18 3.09 3.39
C MET A 502 15.79 2.31 2.14
N ARG A 503 14.67 2.70 1.54
CA ARG A 503 14.05 1.97 0.45
C ARG A 503 14.12 2.74 -0.86
N TYR A 504 14.17 2.01 -1.94
CA TYR A 504 13.98 2.42 -3.30
C TYR A 504 12.76 1.71 -3.89
N TYR A 505 12.48 1.94 -5.18
CA TYR A 505 11.36 1.35 -5.90
C TYR A 505 11.16 -0.15 -5.61
N LYS A 506 9.90 -0.55 -5.42
CA LYS A 506 9.48 -1.94 -5.11
C LYS A 506 10.19 -2.55 -3.90
N GLY A 507 10.47 -1.75 -2.88
CA GLY A 507 11.03 -2.25 -1.63
C GLY A 507 12.52 -2.63 -1.70
N VAL A 508 13.20 -2.32 -2.80
CA VAL A 508 14.65 -2.53 -2.90
C VAL A 508 15.34 -1.71 -1.82
N LYS A 509 16.16 -2.36 -1.00
CA LYS A 509 16.91 -1.73 0.08
C LYS A 509 18.23 -1.19 -0.41
N CYS A 510 18.69 -0.06 0.13
CA CYS A 510 20.00 0.51 -0.16
C CYS A 510 21.08 -0.31 0.55
N GLN A 511 21.55 -1.39 -0.09
CA GLN A 511 22.43 -2.38 0.50
C GLN A 511 23.59 -2.80 -0.40
N ALA A 512 24.70 -3.19 0.23
CA ALA A 512 25.84 -3.85 -0.40
C ALA A 512 26.34 -5.02 0.45
N LYS A 513 27.01 -5.99 -0.17
CA LYS A 513 27.73 -7.07 0.49
C LYS A 513 29.20 -6.72 0.53
N LEU A 514 29.77 -6.63 1.73
CA LEU A 514 31.20 -6.41 1.97
C LEU A 514 31.83 -7.70 2.49
N VAL A 515 32.89 -8.15 1.85
CA VAL A 515 33.72 -9.27 2.34
C VAL A 515 35.10 -8.74 2.69
N LYS A 516 35.52 -8.92 3.94
CA LYS A 516 36.88 -8.62 4.41
C LYS A 516 37.60 -9.93 4.70
N GLY A 517 38.62 -10.23 3.94
CA GLY A 517 39.47 -11.41 4.14
C GLY A 517 40.41 -11.28 5.35
N LYS A 518 40.87 -12.41 5.87
CA LYS A 518 41.91 -12.46 6.95
C LYS A 518 43.25 -11.91 6.47
N ASP A 519 43.50 -11.94 5.17
CA ASP A 519 44.67 -11.37 4.49
C ASP A 519 44.57 -9.86 4.25
N GLY A 520 43.45 -9.25 4.67
CA GLY A 520 43.15 -7.83 4.46
C GLY A 520 42.54 -7.50 3.09
N SER A 521 42.24 -8.51 2.28
CA SER A 521 41.51 -8.32 1.03
C SER A 521 40.12 -7.78 1.30
N ILE A 522 39.61 -6.91 0.39
CA ILE A 522 38.30 -6.29 0.49
C ILE A 522 37.57 -6.48 -0.84
N GLU A 523 36.40 -7.06 -0.78
CA GLU A 523 35.49 -7.19 -1.91
C GLU A 523 34.15 -6.55 -1.53
N LEU A 524 33.62 -5.68 -2.41
CA LEU A 524 32.32 -5.05 -2.24
C LEU A 524 31.45 -5.34 -3.47
N THR A 525 30.27 -5.88 -3.22
CA THR A 525 29.26 -6.15 -4.25
C THR A 525 28.02 -5.32 -3.92
N ASP A 526 27.63 -4.42 -4.82
CA ASP A 526 26.38 -3.69 -4.69
C ASP A 526 25.20 -4.67 -4.85
N LEU A 527 24.29 -4.67 -3.88
CA LEU A 527 23.08 -5.49 -3.91
C LEU A 527 21.90 -4.75 -4.54
N MET A 528 22.08 -3.47 -4.89
CA MET A 528 21.09 -2.71 -5.61
C MET A 528 21.17 -3.02 -7.12
N PRO A 529 20.04 -3.21 -7.80
CA PRO A 529 20.04 -3.50 -9.23
C PRO A 529 20.68 -2.35 -10.03
N THR A 530 21.69 -2.66 -10.84
CA THR A 530 22.38 -1.68 -11.68
C THR A 530 21.58 -1.31 -12.94
N ALA A 531 20.54 -2.05 -13.27
CA ALA A 531 19.62 -1.74 -14.36
C ALA A 531 18.25 -2.37 -14.10
N ILE A 532 17.21 -1.63 -14.39
CA ILE A 532 15.79 -2.03 -14.33
C ILE A 532 15.43 -3.00 -15.49
N LYS A 533 16.36 -3.76 -15.98
CA LYS A 533 16.10 -4.82 -16.98
C LYS A 533 16.04 -6.17 -16.27
N SER A 534 14.81 -6.70 -16.19
CA SER A 534 14.48 -8.08 -15.80
C SER A 534 15.00 -8.52 -14.44
N MET A 535 14.39 -8.07 -13.37
CA MET A 535 14.47 -8.81 -12.12
C MET A 535 13.54 -10.04 -12.17
N LYS A 536 14.06 -11.15 -12.68
CA LYS A 536 13.71 -12.43 -12.07
C LYS A 536 14.39 -12.41 -10.72
N SER A 537 13.61 -12.26 -9.66
CA SER A 537 14.12 -12.22 -8.29
C SER A 537 14.67 -13.59 -7.93
N GLU A 538 15.95 -13.78 -8.05
CA GLU A 538 16.69 -14.70 -7.19
C GLU A 538 17.13 -13.95 -5.94
N VAL A 539 16.20 -13.42 -5.19
CA VAL A 539 16.40 -13.19 -3.77
C VAL A 539 16.26 -14.56 -3.14
N THR A 540 17.38 -15.21 -2.88
CA THR A 540 17.43 -16.39 -2.00
C THR A 540 17.05 -15.91 -0.60
N HIS A 541 15.75 -15.84 -0.32
CA HIS A 541 15.28 -15.72 1.06
C HIS A 541 15.77 -16.96 1.80
N ASP A 542 16.59 -16.75 2.83
CA ASP A 542 16.89 -17.80 3.77
C ASP A 542 15.56 -18.34 4.30
N SER A 543 15.19 -19.54 3.86
CA SER A 543 13.89 -20.14 4.15
C SER A 543 13.66 -20.40 5.64
N SER A 544 14.69 -20.25 6.46
CA SER A 544 14.64 -20.43 7.91
C SER A 544 14.39 -19.12 8.67
N LYS A 545 14.67 -17.97 8.07
CA LYS A 545 14.48 -16.66 8.72
C LYS A 545 13.05 -16.17 8.60
N ILE A 546 12.57 -15.59 9.69
CA ILE A 546 11.27 -14.95 9.79
C ILE A 546 11.49 -13.44 9.72
N TYR A 547 10.70 -12.77 8.89
CA TYR A 547 10.73 -11.33 8.74
C TYR A 547 9.35 -10.75 9.04
N ASP A 548 9.33 -9.55 9.61
CA ASP A 548 8.09 -8.77 9.64
C ASP A 548 7.74 -8.24 8.24
N LEU A 549 6.59 -7.60 8.13
CA LEU A 549 6.11 -7.03 6.86
C LEU A 549 6.97 -5.84 6.36
N HIS A 550 7.94 -5.39 7.15
CA HIS A 550 8.89 -4.32 6.82
C HIS A 550 10.26 -4.88 6.45
N GLY A 551 10.37 -6.22 6.38
CA GLY A 551 11.59 -6.91 6.05
C GLY A 551 12.65 -6.91 7.15
N ARG A 552 12.27 -6.62 8.42
CA ARG A 552 13.17 -6.80 9.55
C ARG A 552 13.22 -8.27 9.91
N SER A 553 14.43 -8.81 10.12
CA SER A 553 14.61 -10.19 10.56
C SER A 553 14.21 -10.31 12.03
N LEU A 554 13.29 -11.22 12.32
CA LEU A 554 12.84 -11.58 13.66
C LEU A 554 13.48 -12.88 14.17
N GLY A 555 14.55 -13.34 13.52
CA GLY A 555 15.23 -14.60 13.84
C GLY A 555 14.63 -15.81 13.13
N THR A 556 14.91 -17.00 13.67
CA THR A 556 14.45 -18.29 13.12
C THR A 556 13.44 -19.00 14.01
N ASP A 557 13.24 -18.52 15.25
CA ASP A 557 12.31 -19.13 16.21
C ASP A 557 10.99 -18.39 16.24
N GLY A 558 9.99 -18.97 15.57
CA GLY A 558 8.64 -18.42 15.54
C GLY A 558 7.86 -18.51 16.86
N ARG A 559 8.39 -19.16 17.93
CA ARG A 559 7.63 -19.39 19.17
C ARG A 559 7.40 -18.13 19.98
N SER A 560 8.34 -17.21 19.96
CA SER A 560 8.28 -15.92 20.69
C SER A 560 7.51 -14.81 19.95
N LEU A 561 7.15 -15.03 18.69
CA LEU A 561 6.44 -14.03 17.90
C LEU A 561 5.00 -13.80 18.41
N ARG A 562 4.52 -12.58 18.35
CA ARG A 562 3.12 -12.20 18.62
C ARG A 562 2.21 -12.72 17.51
N LYS A 563 0.88 -12.67 17.73
CA LYS A 563 -0.08 -12.94 16.64
C LYS A 563 0.08 -11.90 15.54
N GLY A 564 0.23 -12.33 14.30
CA GLY A 564 0.43 -11.41 13.17
C GLY A 564 0.79 -12.15 11.89
N ILE A 565 0.99 -11.39 10.83
CA ILE A 565 1.44 -11.91 9.53
C ILE A 565 2.95 -11.66 9.39
N TYR A 566 3.66 -12.70 9.00
CA TYR A 566 5.10 -12.71 8.87
C TYR A 566 5.52 -13.24 7.50
N ILE A 567 6.72 -12.88 7.05
CA ILE A 567 7.32 -13.43 5.83
C ILE A 567 8.29 -14.54 6.23
N VAL A 568 8.04 -15.76 5.78
CA VAL A 568 8.89 -16.94 6.02
C VAL A 568 9.13 -17.61 4.68
N GLY A 569 10.42 -17.72 4.30
CA GLY A 569 10.77 -18.29 2.99
C GLY A 569 10.11 -17.56 1.80
N GLY A 570 9.97 -16.23 1.89
CA GLY A 570 9.33 -15.40 0.87
C GLY A 570 7.80 -15.53 0.78
N LYS A 571 7.15 -16.19 1.75
CA LYS A 571 5.69 -16.38 1.78
C LYS A 571 5.09 -15.77 3.05
N LEU A 572 3.92 -15.17 2.92
CA LEU A 572 3.15 -14.69 4.07
C LEU A 572 2.67 -15.87 4.92
N ARG A 573 2.85 -15.77 6.23
CA ARG A 573 2.40 -16.75 7.22
C ARG A 573 1.69 -16.02 8.35
N LEU A 574 0.57 -16.57 8.79
CA LEU A 574 -0.15 -16.11 9.98
C LEU A 574 0.36 -16.90 11.20
N LYS A 575 0.63 -16.21 12.32
CA LYS A 575 0.85 -16.83 13.63
C LYS A 575 -0.31 -16.53 14.57
#